data_3489c6efa6afe52fe7f52c8b2dd09b1e
#
_entry.id   3489c6efa6afe52fe7f52c8b2dd09b1e
#
_cell.length_a   1.000
_cell.length_b   1.000
_cell.length_c   1.000
_cell.angle_alpha   90.00
_cell.angle_beta   90.00
_cell.angle_gamma   90.00
#
_symmetry.space_group_name_H-M   'P 1'
#
loop_
_entity.id
_entity.type
_entity.pdbx_description
1 polymer ?
#
loop_
_entity_poly.entity_id
_entity_poly.type
_entity_poly.pdbx_seq_one_letter_code
_entity_poly.pdbx_strand_id
1 'polypeptide(L)'
;MKKSFIKKLSLSLVLTLGVGILSNTTLVHADNKTQYIEKYEIYPIPQDIQYTGGNVTIPNEVNFVLKGAIDEATQNHLQDTLQLLDCNIVVSNQLEENKFNIIAGISSEEIGYTPKTENLFNKFDANVIEISDNGIKLIGNDSDALYCAVTTLQLMIEQSSNNQLLKNVVEDYADIQYRGYIEGYYGIPWSNPEIISLMEFGSKTKLNTFIFAPKDDPYHNSRWREPYPQEELNKMAEIIEAGVRTKNRFVYAIHPFMSNGINKENYDQEMQYIIDKFESLYALGVRQFALLADDAVSETALQVKAINTLTDWLDSKEGTYPLIFCPQAYSGWPGASYYNQFRDGTTITIDGQSQQVPAVKEDVEIMHTGPAIIGNVDDNLNNGFKDVSGRYPYMWLNWPVNDYTDSTLFIGKAEMLKKTNKLNGLVSNPMCEA
;
A
#
# COMPACT_ATOMS: atom_id res chain seq x y z
N MET A 1 31.93 -60.26 -4.20
CA MET A 1 31.02 -61.45 -4.21
C MET A 1 29.59 -60.94 -4.10
N LYS A 2 28.88 -61.05 -5.25
CA LYS A 2 27.53 -61.68 -5.46
C LYS A 2 26.40 -61.17 -4.50
N LYS A 3 25.20 -60.79 -4.90
CA LYS A 3 24.39 -61.03 -6.11
C LYS A 3 23.22 -60.06 -6.17
N SER A 4 22.84 -59.68 -7.39
CA SER A 4 21.57 -59.15 -7.90
C SER A 4 20.36 -59.95 -7.44
N PHE A 5 19.18 -59.25 -7.23
CA PHE A 5 17.86 -59.85 -7.40
C PHE A 5 16.87 -58.86 -8.02
N ILE A 6 16.62 -59.10 -9.28
CA ILE A 6 15.50 -58.53 -10.05
C ILE A 6 14.26 -59.34 -9.72
N LYS A 7 13.17 -58.78 -9.33
CA LYS A 7 11.84 -59.42 -9.37
C LYS A 7 10.89 -58.65 -10.30
N LYS A 8 10.59 -59.30 -11.39
CA LYS A 8 9.47 -59.00 -12.29
C LYS A 8 8.16 -59.18 -11.54
N LEU A 9 7.21 -58.27 -11.71
CA LEU A 9 5.81 -58.52 -11.38
C LEU A 9 4.95 -58.38 -12.64
N SER A 10 4.21 -59.45 -12.88
CA SER A 10 3.40 -59.72 -14.03
C SER A 10 2.10 -58.89 -14.03
N LEU A 11 1.74 -58.49 -15.23
CA LEU A 11 0.50 -57.88 -15.63
C LEU A 11 -0.64 -58.91 -15.57
N SER A 12 -1.70 -58.69 -14.79
CA SER A 12 -2.98 -59.41 -14.86
C SER A 12 -4.02 -58.53 -15.46
N LEU A 13 -4.41 -58.86 -16.68
CA LEU A 13 -5.50 -58.26 -17.43
C LEU A 13 -6.82 -58.86 -16.93
N VAL A 14 -7.69 -58.05 -16.32
CA VAL A 14 -9.09 -58.44 -16.03
C VAL A 14 -9.99 -57.70 -17.03
N LEU A 15 -10.52 -58.44 -17.98
CA LEU A 15 -11.59 -58.02 -18.88
C LEU A 15 -12.91 -58.07 -18.13
N THR A 16 -13.55 -56.96 -17.85
CA THR A 16 -14.96 -56.88 -17.49
C THR A 16 -15.70 -56.20 -18.63
N LEU A 17 -16.57 -56.99 -19.27
CA LEU A 17 -17.59 -56.49 -20.21
C LEU A 17 -18.63 -55.69 -19.38
N GLY A 18 -18.65 -54.38 -19.59
CA GLY A 18 -19.68 -53.47 -19.08
C GLY A 18 -20.45 -52.86 -20.24
N VAL A 19 -21.71 -53.05 -20.22
CA VAL A 19 -22.75 -52.63 -21.16
C VAL A 19 -22.65 -51.13 -21.41
N GLY A 20 -22.58 -50.74 -22.69
CA GLY A 20 -22.55 -49.35 -23.13
C GLY A 20 -23.86 -48.62 -22.84
N ILE A 21 -23.76 -47.59 -21.99
CA ILE A 21 -24.72 -46.51 -21.97
C ILE A 21 -24.08 -45.40 -22.82
N LEU A 22 -24.58 -45.21 -24.04
CA LEU A 22 -24.32 -44.06 -24.85
C LEU A 22 -24.88 -42.81 -24.15
N SER A 23 -24.13 -42.20 -23.27
CA SER A 23 -24.39 -40.82 -22.89
C SER A 23 -23.93 -39.92 -24.05
N ASN A 24 -24.87 -39.33 -24.75
CA ASN A 24 -24.63 -38.22 -25.63
C ASN A 24 -23.96 -37.08 -24.82
N THR A 25 -22.64 -37.06 -24.75
CA THR A 25 -21.92 -35.85 -24.42
C THR A 25 -22.08 -34.90 -25.60
N THR A 26 -23.09 -34.05 -25.54
CA THR A 26 -23.08 -32.81 -26.30
C THR A 26 -21.80 -32.09 -25.89
N LEU A 27 -20.84 -32.08 -26.80
CA LEU A 27 -19.74 -31.10 -26.76
C LEU A 27 -20.43 -29.74 -26.73
N VAL A 28 -20.47 -29.13 -25.54
CA VAL A 28 -20.77 -27.72 -25.44
C VAL A 28 -19.61 -27.04 -26.16
N HIS A 29 -19.82 -26.70 -27.42
CA HIS A 29 -19.01 -25.69 -28.05
C HIS A 29 -19.22 -24.44 -27.19
N ALA A 30 -18.18 -24.03 -26.48
CA ALA A 30 -18.12 -22.68 -25.98
C ALA A 30 -18.20 -21.80 -27.23
N ASP A 31 -19.40 -21.31 -27.53
CA ASP A 31 -19.56 -20.20 -28.43
C ASP A 31 -18.64 -19.10 -27.88
N ASN A 32 -17.60 -18.76 -28.60
CA ASN A 32 -16.85 -17.53 -28.43
C ASN A 32 -17.81 -16.37 -28.77
N LYS A 33 -18.82 -16.17 -27.94
CA LYS A 33 -19.54 -14.91 -27.90
C LYS A 33 -18.52 -13.90 -27.41
N THR A 34 -18.02 -13.07 -28.31
CA THR A 34 -17.36 -11.82 -27.98
C THR A 34 -18.28 -11.12 -26.97
N GLN A 35 -17.92 -11.16 -25.70
CA GLN A 35 -18.71 -10.54 -24.66
C GLN A 35 -18.53 -9.04 -24.85
N TYR A 36 -19.52 -8.37 -25.37
CA TYR A 36 -19.54 -6.93 -25.47
C TYR A 36 -19.61 -6.37 -24.07
N ILE A 37 -18.53 -5.76 -23.62
CA ILE A 37 -18.46 -5.06 -22.34
C ILE A 37 -19.15 -3.70 -22.56
N GLU A 38 -20.18 -3.40 -21.75
CA GLU A 38 -20.84 -2.10 -21.75
C GLU A 38 -20.14 -1.11 -20.79
N LYS A 39 -19.44 -1.62 -19.79
CA LYS A 39 -18.65 -0.86 -18.81
C LYS A 39 -17.56 -1.73 -18.24
N TYR A 40 -16.48 -1.11 -17.76
CA TYR A 40 -15.40 -1.79 -17.05
C TYR A 40 -15.74 -2.05 -15.59
N GLU A 41 -15.26 -3.16 -15.05
CA GLU A 41 -15.21 -3.44 -13.62
C GLU A 41 -13.85 -3.00 -13.08
N ILE A 42 -13.81 -1.83 -12.44
CA ILE A 42 -12.57 -1.22 -11.93
C ILE A 42 -12.63 -1.17 -10.39
N TYR A 43 -11.61 -1.69 -9.75
CA TYR A 43 -11.44 -1.67 -8.30
C TYR A 43 -10.03 -1.18 -7.94
N PRO A 44 -9.93 -0.16 -7.06
CA PRO A 44 -11.00 0.65 -6.44
C PRO A 44 -11.88 1.35 -7.48
N ILE A 45 -13.16 1.56 -7.12
CA ILE A 45 -14.10 2.26 -8.01
C ILE A 45 -13.64 3.71 -8.18
N PRO A 46 -13.40 4.19 -9.41
CA PRO A 46 -13.01 5.57 -9.65
C PRO A 46 -14.06 6.57 -9.14
N GLN A 47 -13.63 7.76 -8.75
CA GLN A 47 -14.52 8.83 -8.29
C GLN A 47 -15.51 9.26 -9.37
N ASP A 48 -15.06 9.40 -10.61
CA ASP A 48 -15.91 9.64 -11.78
C ASP A 48 -15.40 8.84 -12.99
N ILE A 49 -16.33 8.20 -13.70
CA ILE A 49 -16.10 7.58 -15.00
C ILE A 49 -17.28 7.88 -15.93
N GLN A 50 -17.01 8.53 -17.05
CA GLN A 50 -18.00 8.92 -18.05
C GLN A 50 -17.73 8.21 -19.37
N TYR A 51 -18.60 7.29 -19.76
CA TYR A 51 -18.54 6.65 -21.06
C TYR A 51 -19.10 7.59 -22.13
N THR A 52 -18.30 7.86 -23.18
CA THR A 52 -18.67 8.80 -24.26
C THR A 52 -19.33 8.12 -25.46
N GLY A 53 -19.51 6.81 -25.35
CA GLY A 53 -20.19 5.96 -26.32
C GLY A 53 -19.27 5.36 -27.38
N GLY A 54 -19.51 4.09 -27.68
CA GLY A 54 -18.75 3.29 -28.64
C GLY A 54 -17.35 2.91 -28.17
N ASN A 55 -16.66 2.22 -29.07
CA ASN A 55 -15.30 1.74 -28.85
C ASN A 55 -14.33 2.47 -29.79
N VAL A 56 -13.06 2.50 -29.41
CA VAL A 56 -11.96 2.80 -30.31
C VAL A 56 -11.14 1.54 -30.53
N THR A 57 -10.78 1.27 -31.76
CA THR A 57 -9.83 0.20 -32.12
C THR A 57 -8.42 0.76 -32.08
N ILE A 58 -7.55 0.16 -31.30
CA ILE A 58 -6.13 0.54 -31.27
C ILE A 58 -5.50 0.10 -32.60
N PRO A 59 -4.90 1.00 -33.36
CA PRO A 59 -4.29 0.64 -34.65
C PRO A 59 -3.00 -0.17 -34.47
N ASN A 60 -2.50 -0.79 -35.52
CA ASN A 60 -1.28 -1.61 -35.49
C ASN A 60 -0.01 -0.80 -35.13
N GLU A 61 -0.05 0.52 -35.25
CA GLU A 61 1.02 1.43 -34.86
C GLU A 61 0.44 2.64 -34.13
N VAL A 62 1.03 2.97 -32.98
CA VAL A 62 0.65 4.12 -32.15
C VAL A 62 1.87 5.00 -31.87
N ASN A 63 1.66 6.30 -31.81
CA ASN A 63 2.67 7.26 -31.38
C ASN A 63 2.58 7.44 -29.87
N PHE A 64 3.69 7.23 -29.14
CA PHE A 64 3.74 7.37 -27.68
C PHE A 64 4.62 8.55 -27.28
N VAL A 65 4.08 9.43 -26.43
CA VAL A 65 4.74 10.62 -25.91
C VAL A 65 4.71 10.63 -24.39
N LEU A 66 5.87 10.77 -23.77
CA LEU A 66 6.00 10.92 -22.32
C LEU A 66 6.38 12.35 -21.96
N LYS A 67 5.70 12.98 -20.97
CA LYS A 67 5.89 14.36 -20.53
C LYS A 67 6.18 14.47 -19.04
N GLY A 68 7.19 15.29 -18.72
CA GLY A 68 7.58 15.56 -17.34
C GLY A 68 8.62 14.58 -16.77
N ALA A 69 9.04 14.83 -15.53
CA ALA A 69 9.99 13.99 -14.81
C ALA A 69 9.24 12.86 -14.08
N ILE A 70 9.16 11.71 -14.71
CA ILE A 70 8.45 10.52 -14.21
C ILE A 70 9.49 9.51 -13.71
N ASP A 71 9.26 8.94 -12.54
CA ASP A 71 10.17 7.96 -11.96
C ASP A 71 10.17 6.62 -12.72
N GLU A 72 11.24 5.85 -12.53
CA GLU A 72 11.50 4.61 -13.26
C GLU A 72 10.39 3.55 -13.03
N ALA A 73 9.89 3.42 -11.80
CA ALA A 73 8.84 2.45 -11.49
C ALA A 73 7.56 2.72 -12.28
N THR A 74 7.16 3.98 -12.38
CA THR A 74 6.00 4.41 -13.17
C THR A 74 6.23 4.23 -14.66
N GLN A 75 7.43 4.55 -15.17
CA GLN A 75 7.79 4.31 -16.57
C GLN A 75 7.74 2.83 -16.92
N ASN A 76 8.30 1.96 -16.08
CA ASN A 76 8.27 0.51 -16.28
C ASN A 76 6.83 -0.03 -16.28
N HIS A 77 6.01 0.35 -15.29
CA HIS A 77 4.60 -0.05 -15.23
C HIS A 77 3.82 0.40 -16.48
N LEU A 78 4.06 1.61 -16.94
CA LEU A 78 3.46 2.14 -18.17
C LEU A 78 3.91 1.34 -19.39
N GLN A 79 5.19 1.03 -19.52
CA GLN A 79 5.71 0.22 -20.61
C GLN A 79 5.09 -1.18 -20.62
N ASP A 80 5.05 -1.85 -19.46
CA ASP A 80 4.46 -3.19 -19.33
C ASP A 80 2.97 -3.17 -19.68
N THR A 81 2.24 -2.15 -19.23
CA THR A 81 0.81 -1.98 -19.57
C THR A 81 0.60 -1.76 -21.06
N LEU A 82 1.41 -0.94 -21.70
CA LEU A 82 1.29 -0.68 -23.13
C LEU A 82 1.65 -1.92 -23.97
N GLN A 83 2.52 -2.83 -23.49
CA GLN A 83 2.82 -4.10 -24.15
C GLN A 83 1.61 -5.06 -24.22
N LEU A 84 0.58 -4.84 -23.39
CA LEU A 84 -0.68 -5.61 -23.47
C LEU A 84 -1.51 -5.23 -24.70
N LEU A 85 -1.24 -4.09 -25.32
CA LEU A 85 -1.86 -3.70 -26.59
C LEU A 85 -1.19 -4.44 -27.75
N ASP A 86 -1.99 -5.02 -28.62
CA ASP A 86 -1.48 -5.68 -29.85
C ASP A 86 -1.15 -4.63 -30.92
N CYS A 87 -0.07 -3.87 -30.69
CA CYS A 87 0.37 -2.80 -31.60
C CYS A 87 1.88 -2.51 -31.49
N ASN A 88 2.42 -1.86 -32.52
CA ASN A 88 3.76 -1.30 -32.52
C ASN A 88 3.76 0.09 -31.87
N ILE A 89 4.55 0.27 -30.82
CA ILE A 89 4.65 1.55 -30.09
C ILE A 89 5.87 2.31 -30.57
N VAL A 90 5.63 3.45 -31.20
CA VAL A 90 6.69 4.37 -31.66
C VAL A 90 6.84 5.50 -30.67
N VAL A 91 7.95 5.52 -29.94
CA VAL A 91 8.25 6.57 -28.96
C VAL A 91 8.69 7.85 -29.69
N SER A 92 8.07 8.97 -29.36
CA SER A 92 8.42 10.27 -29.93
C SER A 92 8.37 11.40 -28.87
N ASN A 93 8.83 12.60 -29.24
CA ASN A 93 8.83 13.76 -28.36
C ASN A 93 7.60 14.66 -28.53
N GLN A 94 6.77 14.40 -29.54
CA GLN A 94 5.63 15.23 -29.89
C GLN A 94 4.47 14.40 -30.45
N LEU A 95 3.27 14.96 -30.34
CA LEU A 95 2.09 14.37 -30.96
C LEU A 95 2.23 14.43 -32.49
N GLU A 96 1.77 13.38 -33.18
CA GLU A 96 1.73 13.31 -34.62
C GLU A 96 0.30 13.49 -35.11
N GLU A 97 0.11 14.44 -36.05
CA GLU A 97 -1.17 14.63 -36.70
C GLU A 97 -1.58 13.36 -37.50
N ASN A 98 -2.85 13.02 -37.45
CA ASN A 98 -3.44 11.84 -38.16
C ASN A 98 -2.94 10.48 -37.65
N LYS A 99 -2.25 10.41 -36.52
CA LYS A 99 -1.93 9.16 -35.81
C LYS A 99 -2.72 9.03 -34.51
N PHE A 100 -2.89 7.79 -34.09
CA PHE A 100 -3.39 7.49 -32.75
C PHE A 100 -2.26 7.78 -31.76
N ASN A 101 -2.48 8.75 -30.89
CA ASN A 101 -1.46 9.17 -29.91
C ASN A 101 -1.79 8.63 -28.52
N ILE A 102 -0.80 8.05 -27.85
CA ILE A 102 -0.85 7.79 -26.43
C ILE A 102 0.09 8.81 -25.77
N ILE A 103 -0.45 9.65 -24.91
CA ILE A 103 0.34 10.64 -24.17
C ILE A 103 0.17 10.42 -22.68
N ALA A 104 1.29 10.33 -21.95
CA ALA A 104 1.31 10.18 -20.52
C ALA A 104 2.19 11.27 -19.86
N GLY A 105 1.81 11.76 -18.68
CA GLY A 105 2.61 12.76 -17.99
C GLY A 105 2.00 13.27 -16.69
N ILE A 106 2.70 14.25 -16.09
CA ILE A 106 2.38 14.82 -14.78
C ILE A 106 1.93 16.29 -14.83
N SER A 107 1.60 16.78 -16.01
CA SER A 107 1.06 18.14 -16.21
C SER A 107 -0.16 18.11 -17.12
N SER A 108 -1.30 18.51 -16.58
CA SER A 108 -2.55 18.62 -17.35
C SER A 108 -2.46 19.71 -18.43
N GLU A 109 -1.72 20.78 -18.18
CA GLU A 109 -1.52 21.87 -19.14
C GLU A 109 -0.70 21.41 -20.35
N GLU A 110 0.43 20.71 -20.13
CA GLU A 110 1.27 20.18 -21.22
C GLU A 110 0.57 19.10 -22.07
N ILE A 111 -0.38 18.37 -21.48
CA ILE A 111 -1.15 17.31 -22.13
C ILE A 111 -2.44 17.86 -22.77
N GLY A 112 -2.86 19.06 -22.36
CA GLY A 112 -4.04 19.72 -22.90
C GLY A 112 -5.33 19.08 -22.38
N TYR A 113 -5.47 19.00 -21.03
CA TYR A 113 -6.69 18.52 -20.37
C TYR A 113 -7.16 19.52 -19.31
N THR A 114 -8.45 19.79 -19.28
CA THR A 114 -9.09 20.63 -18.25
C THR A 114 -10.03 19.77 -17.42
N PRO A 115 -9.76 19.56 -16.12
CA PRO A 115 -10.60 18.77 -15.25
C PRO A 115 -12.01 19.36 -15.09
N LYS A 116 -13.01 18.48 -14.98
CA LYS A 116 -14.37 18.84 -14.56
C LYS A 116 -14.49 18.90 -13.04
N THR A 117 -13.76 18.00 -12.35
CA THR A 117 -13.69 18.00 -10.89
C THR A 117 -12.92 19.22 -10.42
N GLU A 118 -13.55 20.02 -9.60
CA GLU A 118 -12.92 21.22 -9.03
C GLU A 118 -11.69 20.85 -8.20
N ASN A 119 -10.59 21.56 -8.46
CA ASN A 119 -9.31 21.35 -7.76
C ASN A 119 -8.81 19.89 -7.77
N LEU A 120 -9.09 19.13 -8.84
CA LEU A 120 -8.73 17.71 -8.95
C LEU A 120 -7.26 17.50 -8.58
N PHE A 121 -6.33 18.20 -9.22
CA PHE A 121 -4.90 17.99 -9.04
C PHE A 121 -4.31 18.50 -7.71
N ASN A 122 -5.17 19.00 -6.80
CA ASN A 122 -4.80 19.27 -5.40
C ASN A 122 -5.15 18.08 -4.47
N LYS A 123 -5.72 17.01 -4.99
CA LYS A 123 -6.11 15.83 -4.22
C LYS A 123 -5.02 14.74 -4.29
N PHE A 124 -5.03 13.83 -3.32
CA PHE A 124 -4.08 12.71 -3.28
C PHE A 124 -4.28 11.77 -4.47
N ASP A 125 -3.18 11.36 -5.10
CA ASP A 125 -3.15 10.45 -6.24
C ASP A 125 -4.09 10.86 -7.39
N ALA A 126 -4.30 12.17 -7.55
CA ALA A 126 -5.23 12.71 -8.56
C ALA A 126 -4.76 12.37 -9.96
N ASN A 127 -5.63 11.72 -10.72
CA ASN A 127 -5.29 11.24 -12.05
C ASN A 127 -6.45 11.31 -13.04
N VAL A 128 -6.12 11.28 -14.31
CA VAL A 128 -7.07 11.32 -15.41
C VAL A 128 -6.71 10.29 -16.46
N ILE A 129 -7.72 9.63 -17.01
CA ILE A 129 -7.65 8.84 -18.23
C ILE A 129 -8.68 9.38 -19.23
N GLU A 130 -8.27 9.66 -20.43
CA GLU A 130 -9.17 9.97 -21.54
C GLU A 130 -8.91 9.01 -22.70
N ILE A 131 -9.90 8.20 -23.07
CA ILE A 131 -9.85 7.29 -24.23
C ILE A 131 -10.84 7.81 -25.26
N SER A 132 -10.32 8.17 -26.43
CA SER A 132 -11.09 8.78 -27.53
C SER A 132 -10.70 8.21 -28.89
N ASP A 133 -11.36 8.65 -29.97
CA ASP A 133 -10.99 8.25 -31.34
C ASP A 133 -9.59 8.71 -31.74
N ASN A 134 -9.05 9.73 -31.09
CA ASN A 134 -7.76 10.33 -31.41
C ASN A 134 -6.58 9.81 -30.58
N GLY A 135 -6.88 9.03 -29.53
CA GLY A 135 -5.81 8.52 -28.66
C GLY A 135 -6.21 8.32 -27.21
N ILE A 136 -5.16 8.09 -26.40
CA ILE A 136 -5.26 7.89 -24.95
C ILE A 136 -4.42 8.98 -24.28
N LYS A 137 -5.01 9.65 -23.26
CA LYS A 137 -4.29 10.54 -22.35
C LYS A 137 -4.26 9.94 -20.95
N LEU A 138 -3.09 9.96 -20.33
CA LEU A 138 -2.86 9.53 -18.94
C LEU A 138 -2.18 10.68 -18.20
N ILE A 139 -2.80 11.17 -17.15
CA ILE A 139 -2.29 12.33 -16.41
C ILE A 139 -2.31 12.01 -14.92
N GLY A 140 -1.21 12.26 -14.23
CA GLY A 140 -1.13 12.28 -12.77
C GLY A 140 -0.76 13.68 -12.26
N ASN A 141 -1.02 13.99 -11.00
CA ASN A 141 -0.44 15.19 -10.38
C ASN A 141 1.03 14.99 -10.00
N ASP A 142 1.46 13.73 -9.93
CA ASP A 142 2.84 13.27 -9.76
C ASP A 142 3.02 11.86 -10.36
N SER A 143 4.19 11.27 -10.17
CA SER A 143 4.47 9.91 -10.66
C SER A 143 3.62 8.83 -10.00
N ASP A 144 3.28 8.95 -8.72
CA ASP A 144 2.46 7.97 -8.01
C ASP A 144 1.01 8.02 -8.50
N ALA A 145 0.47 9.20 -8.74
CA ALA A 145 -0.84 9.38 -9.35
C ALA A 145 -0.89 8.87 -10.80
N LEU A 146 0.16 9.11 -11.59
CA LEU A 146 0.25 8.55 -12.94
C LEU A 146 0.31 7.02 -12.90
N TYR A 147 1.02 6.43 -11.94
CA TYR A 147 1.01 4.98 -11.71
C TYR A 147 -0.41 4.46 -11.49
N CYS A 148 -1.23 5.18 -10.68
CA CYS A 148 -2.65 4.84 -10.47
C CYS A 148 -3.49 4.91 -11.76
N ALA A 149 -3.23 5.90 -12.63
CA ALA A 149 -3.88 5.98 -13.96
C ALA A 149 -3.50 4.77 -14.82
N VAL A 150 -2.21 4.43 -14.86
CA VAL A 150 -1.70 3.27 -15.62
C VAL A 150 -2.33 1.96 -15.12
N THR A 151 -2.42 1.77 -13.80
CA THR A 151 -3.09 0.62 -13.19
C THR A 151 -4.56 0.52 -13.64
N THR A 152 -5.28 1.63 -13.69
CA THR A 152 -6.66 1.65 -14.19
C THR A 152 -6.74 1.32 -15.68
N LEU A 153 -5.82 1.87 -16.50
CA LEU A 153 -5.74 1.53 -17.93
C LEU A 153 -5.44 0.04 -18.13
N GLN A 154 -4.53 -0.54 -17.35
CA GLN A 154 -4.24 -1.97 -17.39
C GLN A 154 -5.50 -2.80 -17.17
N LEU A 155 -6.29 -2.51 -16.13
CA LEU A 155 -7.56 -3.20 -15.87
C LEU A 155 -8.56 -3.06 -17.04
N MET A 156 -8.58 -1.91 -17.73
CA MET A 156 -9.41 -1.71 -18.90
C MET A 156 -8.94 -2.56 -20.08
N ILE A 157 -7.64 -2.64 -20.32
CA ILE A 157 -7.06 -3.45 -21.41
C ILE A 157 -7.32 -4.94 -21.15
N GLU A 158 -7.08 -5.43 -19.93
CA GLU A 158 -7.27 -6.83 -19.54
C GLU A 158 -8.72 -7.31 -19.70
N GLN A 159 -9.70 -6.41 -19.56
CA GLN A 159 -11.12 -6.71 -19.78
C GLN A 159 -11.56 -6.55 -21.26
N SER A 160 -10.71 -6.00 -22.09
CA SER A 160 -11.02 -5.70 -23.48
C SER A 160 -10.69 -6.86 -24.41
N SER A 161 -11.30 -6.89 -25.60
CA SER A 161 -11.04 -7.89 -26.62
C SER A 161 -10.82 -7.23 -27.98
N ASN A 162 -10.13 -7.94 -28.90
CA ASN A 162 -9.90 -7.48 -30.27
C ASN A 162 -9.21 -6.10 -30.35
N ASN A 163 -8.37 -5.78 -29.39
CA ASN A 163 -7.67 -4.48 -29.29
C ASN A 163 -8.62 -3.27 -29.35
N GLN A 164 -9.82 -3.41 -28.74
CA GLN A 164 -10.85 -2.37 -28.68
C GLN A 164 -11.08 -1.90 -27.25
N LEU A 165 -10.98 -0.60 -27.02
CA LEU A 165 -11.26 0.02 -25.73
C LEU A 165 -12.56 0.84 -25.78
N LEU A 166 -13.36 0.79 -24.71
CA LEU A 166 -14.51 1.67 -24.53
C LEU A 166 -14.04 3.11 -24.41
N LYS A 167 -14.64 4.03 -25.18
CA LYS A 167 -14.35 5.46 -25.05
C LYS A 167 -14.91 5.99 -23.75
N ASN A 168 -14.04 6.60 -22.95
CA ASN A 168 -14.40 7.12 -21.64
C ASN A 168 -13.47 8.25 -21.18
N VAL A 169 -13.90 8.95 -20.14
CA VAL A 169 -13.07 9.86 -19.34
C VAL A 169 -13.20 9.44 -17.88
N VAL A 170 -12.07 9.23 -17.23
CA VAL A 170 -11.97 8.97 -15.80
C VAL A 170 -11.30 10.16 -15.12
N GLU A 171 -11.89 10.69 -14.06
CA GLU A 171 -11.24 11.58 -13.11
C GLU A 171 -11.26 10.89 -11.74
N ASP A 172 -10.07 10.60 -11.21
CA ASP A 172 -9.94 9.81 -10.01
C ASP A 172 -8.96 10.44 -9.01
N TYR A 173 -9.16 10.15 -7.73
CA TYR A 173 -8.29 10.56 -6.63
C TYR A 173 -8.55 9.69 -5.41
N ALA A 174 -7.61 9.66 -4.48
CA ALA A 174 -7.76 8.94 -3.22
C ALA A 174 -8.43 9.82 -2.15
N ASP A 175 -9.44 9.27 -1.46
CA ASP A 175 -10.05 9.91 -0.28
C ASP A 175 -9.13 9.84 0.95
N ILE A 176 -8.23 8.84 1.00
CA ILE A 176 -7.32 8.57 2.10
C ILE A 176 -5.89 8.50 1.55
N GLN A 177 -4.98 9.27 2.11
CA GLN A 177 -3.62 9.41 1.61
C GLN A 177 -2.82 8.10 1.69
N TYR A 178 -2.80 7.43 2.85
CA TYR A 178 -2.04 6.21 3.10
C TYR A 178 -2.98 5.01 3.16
N ARG A 179 -2.71 3.98 2.36
CA ARG A 179 -3.57 2.80 2.22
C ARG A 179 -2.72 1.55 2.07
N GLY A 180 -2.97 0.51 2.89
CA GLY A 180 -2.15 -0.68 2.77
C GLY A 180 -2.29 -1.69 3.87
N TYR A 181 -1.16 -2.31 4.20
CA TYR A 181 -1.07 -3.38 5.18
C TYR A 181 -0.04 -3.05 6.26
N ILE A 182 -0.24 -3.64 7.43
CA ILE A 182 0.74 -3.69 8.51
C ILE A 182 0.96 -5.14 8.94
N GLU A 183 2.21 -5.58 9.00
CA GLU A 183 2.61 -6.82 9.64
C GLU A 183 2.81 -6.56 11.13
N GLY A 184 1.73 -6.46 11.89
CA GLY A 184 1.73 -6.03 13.28
C GLY A 184 1.08 -7.03 14.23
N TYR A 185 1.43 -8.32 14.15
CA TYR A 185 0.84 -9.40 14.92
C TYR A 185 1.89 -10.27 15.60
N TYR A 186 1.46 -11.09 16.55
CA TYR A 186 2.27 -12.10 17.22
C TYR A 186 2.18 -13.42 16.46
N GLY A 187 3.30 -14.05 16.14
CA GLY A 187 3.37 -15.29 15.40
C GLY A 187 4.50 -15.32 14.37
N ILE A 188 4.46 -16.29 13.47
CA ILE A 188 5.49 -16.44 12.44
C ILE A 188 5.41 -15.27 11.46
N PRO A 189 6.48 -14.47 11.30
CA PRO A 189 6.50 -13.38 10.33
C PRO A 189 6.31 -13.89 8.90
N TRP A 190 5.72 -13.05 8.04
CA TRP A 190 5.62 -13.35 6.62
C TRP A 190 7.01 -13.47 5.99
N SER A 191 7.16 -14.40 5.07
CA SER A 191 8.40 -14.51 4.29
C SER A 191 8.50 -13.38 3.25
N ASN A 192 9.72 -13.06 2.79
CA ASN A 192 9.91 -12.08 1.73
C ASN A 192 9.03 -12.32 0.50
N PRO A 193 8.91 -13.56 -0.06
CA PRO A 193 8.03 -13.82 -1.19
C PRO A 193 6.55 -13.50 -0.91
N GLU A 194 6.07 -13.75 0.31
CA GLU A 194 4.69 -13.42 0.69
C GLU A 194 4.49 -11.91 0.78
N ILE A 195 5.41 -11.17 1.41
CA ILE A 195 5.36 -9.71 1.47
C ILE A 195 5.41 -9.10 0.05
N ILE A 196 6.31 -9.58 -0.79
CA ILE A 196 6.44 -9.09 -2.18
C ILE A 196 5.16 -9.37 -2.97
N SER A 197 4.59 -10.58 -2.84
CA SER A 197 3.30 -10.93 -3.48
C SER A 197 2.17 -10.03 -3.00
N LEU A 198 2.12 -9.70 -1.70
CA LEU A 198 1.12 -8.79 -1.13
C LEU A 198 1.29 -7.36 -1.67
N MET A 199 2.53 -6.87 -1.81
CA MET A 199 2.81 -5.57 -2.44
C MET A 199 2.40 -5.55 -3.92
N GLU A 200 2.65 -6.63 -4.67
CA GLU A 200 2.24 -6.76 -6.07
C GLU A 200 0.71 -6.80 -6.23
N PHE A 201 0.01 -7.48 -5.31
CA PHE A 201 -1.45 -7.42 -5.25
C PHE A 201 -1.93 -6.01 -4.89
N GLY A 202 -1.30 -5.39 -3.90
CA GLY A 202 -1.60 -4.03 -3.46
C GLY A 202 -1.48 -3.00 -4.58
N SER A 203 -0.48 -3.11 -5.45
CA SER A 203 -0.30 -2.20 -6.58
C SER A 203 -1.48 -2.23 -7.56
N LYS A 204 -2.06 -3.41 -7.80
CA LYS A 204 -3.26 -3.59 -8.66
C LYS A 204 -4.51 -2.96 -8.06
N THR A 205 -4.53 -2.72 -6.76
CA THR A 205 -5.63 -2.10 -6.02
C THR A 205 -5.30 -0.71 -5.50
N LYS A 206 -4.24 -0.09 -6.02
CA LYS A 206 -3.77 1.26 -5.68
C LYS A 206 -3.44 1.44 -4.19
N LEU A 207 -3.03 0.36 -3.50
CA LEU A 207 -2.43 0.46 -2.17
C LEU A 207 -1.01 1.02 -2.30
N ASN A 208 -0.57 1.79 -1.29
CA ASN A 208 0.68 2.54 -1.37
C ASN A 208 1.55 2.43 -0.11
N THR A 209 1.18 1.57 0.85
CA THR A 209 1.85 1.48 2.14
C THR A 209 1.95 0.05 2.63
N PHE A 210 3.15 -0.36 3.04
CA PHE A 210 3.40 -1.59 3.77
C PHE A 210 4.23 -1.27 5.02
N ILE A 211 3.65 -1.51 6.22
CA ILE A 211 4.34 -1.25 7.49
C ILE A 211 4.92 -2.56 8.03
N PHE A 212 6.24 -2.62 8.07
CA PHE A 212 7.00 -3.75 8.61
C PHE A 212 7.16 -3.58 10.13
N ALA A 213 6.36 -4.32 10.89
CA ALA A 213 6.31 -4.27 12.36
C ALA A 213 6.17 -5.67 13.01
N PRO A 214 6.89 -6.72 12.53
CA PRO A 214 6.71 -8.08 13.01
C PRO A 214 7.10 -8.19 14.48
N LYS A 215 6.15 -8.60 15.34
CA LYS A 215 6.35 -8.65 16.79
C LYS A 215 7.42 -9.65 17.23
N ASP A 216 7.68 -10.67 16.42
CA ASP A 216 8.71 -11.70 16.67
C ASP A 216 10.09 -11.32 16.12
N ASP A 217 10.24 -10.19 15.43
CA ASP A 217 11.55 -9.64 15.09
C ASP A 217 12.22 -9.01 16.34
N PRO A 218 13.32 -9.59 16.84
CA PRO A 218 13.97 -9.07 18.04
C PRO A 218 14.54 -7.66 17.85
N TYR A 219 14.96 -7.30 16.62
CA TYR A 219 15.55 -5.98 16.35
C TYR A 219 14.50 -4.88 16.22
N HIS A 220 13.24 -5.25 16.02
CA HIS A 220 12.09 -4.37 16.07
C HIS A 220 11.75 -4.00 17.54
N ASN A 221 11.85 -4.94 18.50
CA ASN A 221 11.44 -4.70 19.90
C ASN A 221 12.47 -5.08 20.96
N SER A 222 12.67 -6.35 21.30
CA SER A 222 13.43 -6.77 22.49
C SER A 222 14.93 -6.42 22.44
N ARG A 223 15.50 -6.38 21.23
CA ARG A 223 16.90 -6.01 20.94
C ARG A 223 16.97 -4.75 20.07
N TRP A 224 16.04 -3.83 20.25
CA TRP A 224 15.90 -2.66 19.41
C TRP A 224 17.13 -1.72 19.40
N ARG A 225 17.97 -1.79 20.43
CA ARG A 225 19.25 -1.04 20.50
C ARG A 225 20.34 -1.62 19.59
N GLU A 226 20.21 -2.89 19.19
CA GLU A 226 21.20 -3.54 18.36
C GLU A 226 20.96 -3.26 16.88
N PRO A 227 22.04 -3.07 16.07
CA PRO A 227 21.88 -2.97 14.62
C PRO A 227 21.43 -4.31 14.04
N TYR A 228 20.76 -4.25 12.89
CA TYR A 228 20.46 -5.47 12.13
C TYR A 228 21.75 -6.13 11.61
N PRO A 229 21.85 -7.47 11.63
CA PRO A 229 22.88 -8.19 10.91
C PRO A 229 22.78 -7.94 9.40
N GLN A 230 23.92 -8.01 8.70
CA GLN A 230 23.95 -7.77 7.25
C GLN A 230 23.03 -8.70 6.45
N GLU A 231 22.86 -9.95 6.91
CA GLU A 231 21.95 -10.90 6.26
C GLU A 231 20.49 -10.41 6.31
N GLU A 232 20.03 -9.88 7.44
CA GLU A 232 18.69 -9.34 7.59
C GLU A 232 18.52 -8.03 6.80
N LEU A 233 19.54 -7.18 6.76
CA LEU A 233 19.53 -5.98 5.92
C LEU A 233 19.41 -6.35 4.43
N ASN A 234 20.07 -7.40 3.97
CA ASN A 234 19.97 -7.87 2.60
C ASN A 234 18.54 -8.37 2.28
N LYS A 235 17.89 -9.09 3.20
CA LYS A 235 16.50 -9.51 3.05
C LYS A 235 15.55 -8.29 3.00
N MET A 236 15.75 -7.31 3.87
CA MET A 236 14.97 -6.07 3.83
C MET A 236 15.16 -5.31 2.52
N ALA A 237 16.37 -5.29 1.95
CA ALA A 237 16.63 -4.61 0.68
C ALA A 237 15.75 -5.15 -0.46
N GLU A 238 15.51 -6.47 -0.52
CA GLU A 238 14.61 -7.09 -1.51
C GLU A 238 13.18 -6.58 -1.38
N ILE A 239 12.67 -6.46 -0.14
CA ILE A 239 11.31 -5.96 0.12
C ILE A 239 11.22 -4.46 -0.19
N ILE A 240 12.25 -3.69 0.18
CA ILE A 240 12.32 -2.24 -0.10
C ILE A 240 12.29 -1.99 -1.61
N GLU A 241 13.07 -2.76 -2.39
CA GLU A 241 13.08 -2.68 -3.86
C GLU A 241 11.70 -3.02 -4.44
N ALA A 242 11.05 -4.08 -3.95
CA ALA A 242 9.69 -4.41 -4.34
C ALA A 242 8.71 -3.28 -4.01
N GLY A 243 8.85 -2.64 -2.86
CA GLY A 243 8.05 -1.50 -2.44
C GLY A 243 8.19 -0.29 -3.39
N VAL A 244 9.40 -0.01 -3.86
CA VAL A 244 9.65 1.03 -4.87
C VAL A 244 8.97 0.69 -6.20
N ARG A 245 9.16 -0.54 -6.67
CA ARG A 245 8.61 -1.02 -7.96
C ARG A 245 7.08 -1.05 -7.98
N THR A 246 6.46 -1.44 -6.87
CA THR A 246 5.00 -1.59 -6.75
C THR A 246 4.29 -0.37 -6.20
N LYS A 247 5.01 0.70 -5.88
CA LYS A 247 4.49 1.89 -5.17
C LYS A 247 3.88 1.58 -3.79
N ASN A 248 4.11 0.38 -3.25
CA ASN A 248 3.78 0.04 -1.87
C ASN A 248 4.98 0.40 -0.98
N ARG A 249 5.03 1.64 -0.51
CA ARG A 249 6.14 2.15 0.29
C ARG A 249 6.42 1.26 1.50
N PHE A 250 7.65 0.76 1.62
CA PHE A 250 8.11 0.07 2.80
C PHE A 250 8.30 1.07 3.93
N VAL A 251 7.55 0.90 5.02
CA VAL A 251 7.66 1.67 6.26
C VAL A 251 8.29 0.79 7.32
N TYR A 252 9.45 1.18 7.83
CA TYR A 252 10.06 0.46 8.94
C TYR A 252 9.50 0.95 10.28
N ALA A 253 9.03 0.02 11.11
CA ALA A 253 8.57 0.32 12.46
C ALA A 253 9.57 -0.17 13.52
N ILE A 254 9.70 0.59 14.64
CA ILE A 254 10.46 0.19 15.81
C ILE A 254 9.60 0.34 17.08
N HIS A 255 9.74 -0.58 18.02
CA HIS A 255 8.94 -0.62 19.24
C HIS A 255 9.82 -0.53 20.52
N PRO A 256 10.35 0.65 20.87
CA PRO A 256 11.31 0.83 21.96
C PRO A 256 10.65 1.15 23.31
N PHE A 257 9.39 0.77 23.55
CA PHE A 257 8.67 1.09 24.78
C PHE A 257 8.22 -0.14 25.59
N MET A 258 8.53 -1.36 25.11
CA MET A 258 8.25 -2.60 25.86
C MET A 258 9.14 -2.75 27.10
N SER A 259 9.19 -3.94 27.70
CA SER A 259 9.88 -4.23 28.97
C SER A 259 11.36 -3.81 29.05
N ASN A 260 12.03 -3.67 27.91
CA ASN A 260 13.39 -3.11 27.76
C ASN A 260 13.32 -1.70 27.14
N GLY A 261 12.39 -0.88 27.62
CA GLY A 261 12.07 0.40 27.02
C GLY A 261 13.16 1.47 27.15
N ILE A 262 12.91 2.61 26.49
CA ILE A 262 13.81 3.78 26.56
C ILE A 262 14.04 4.19 28.02
N ASN A 263 15.30 4.23 28.39
CA ASN A 263 15.70 4.80 29.68
C ASN A 263 15.84 6.32 29.56
N LYS A 264 14.89 7.06 30.14
CA LYS A 264 14.86 8.52 29.99
C LYS A 264 16.09 9.22 30.63
N GLU A 265 16.75 8.60 31.61
CA GLU A 265 17.97 9.16 32.23
C GLU A 265 19.20 9.09 31.29
N ASN A 266 19.15 8.23 30.26
CA ASN A 266 20.15 8.12 29.21
C ASN A 266 19.56 8.49 27.84
N TYR A 267 18.58 9.37 27.81
CA TYR A 267 17.71 9.64 26.65
C TYR A 267 18.49 9.87 25.34
N ASP A 268 19.50 10.69 25.33
CA ASP A 268 20.25 11.02 24.11
C ASP A 268 20.94 9.80 23.50
N GLN A 269 21.53 8.93 24.35
CA GLN A 269 22.14 7.68 23.89
C GLN A 269 21.09 6.68 23.39
N GLU A 270 19.93 6.60 24.04
CA GLU A 270 18.82 5.74 23.65
C GLU A 270 18.27 6.14 22.27
N MET A 271 18.09 7.44 22.05
CA MET A 271 17.66 7.96 20.76
C MET A 271 18.72 7.75 19.67
N GLN A 272 20.03 7.82 20.03
CA GLN A 272 21.10 7.57 19.06
C GLN A 272 21.05 6.13 18.53
N TYR A 273 20.74 5.11 19.33
CA TYR A 273 20.57 3.73 18.85
C TYR A 273 19.44 3.62 17.81
N ILE A 274 18.33 4.33 18.01
CA ILE A 274 17.22 4.34 17.06
C ILE A 274 17.64 5.06 15.76
N ILE A 275 18.28 6.22 15.88
CA ILE A 275 18.74 7.02 14.75
C ILE A 275 19.78 6.24 13.93
N ASP A 276 20.75 5.59 14.55
CA ASP A 276 21.76 4.78 13.85
C ASP A 276 21.11 3.65 13.03
N LYS A 277 20.07 3.01 13.59
CA LYS A 277 19.29 2.01 12.88
C LYS A 277 18.51 2.62 11.70
N PHE A 278 17.87 3.75 11.93
CA PHE A 278 17.14 4.47 10.87
C PHE A 278 18.08 4.94 9.76
N GLU A 279 19.30 5.40 10.09
CA GLU A 279 20.33 5.76 9.09
C GLU A 279 20.70 4.57 8.21
N SER A 280 20.89 3.38 8.80
CA SER A 280 21.23 2.18 8.04
C SER A 280 20.11 1.78 7.08
N LEU A 281 18.85 1.92 7.50
CA LEU A 281 17.68 1.62 6.68
C LEU A 281 17.39 2.72 5.64
N TYR A 282 17.61 3.99 5.99
CA TYR A 282 17.54 5.10 5.05
C TYR A 282 18.56 4.93 3.90
N ALA A 283 19.76 4.46 4.22
CA ALA A 283 20.79 4.15 3.22
C ALA A 283 20.37 2.99 2.27
N LEU A 284 19.50 2.07 2.74
CA LEU A 284 18.91 1.01 1.91
C LEU A 284 17.71 1.49 1.06
N GLY A 285 17.23 2.73 1.26
CA GLY A 285 16.12 3.27 0.49
C GLY A 285 14.81 3.44 1.27
N VAL A 286 14.75 3.11 2.57
CA VAL A 286 13.57 3.42 3.40
C VAL A 286 13.37 4.93 3.49
N ARG A 287 12.14 5.40 3.29
CA ARG A 287 11.80 6.83 3.31
C ARG A 287 10.69 7.18 4.29
N GLN A 288 10.08 6.20 4.93
CA GLN A 288 9.10 6.40 6.00
C GLN A 288 9.37 5.45 7.17
N PHE A 289 9.18 5.96 8.38
CA PHE A 289 9.47 5.24 9.61
C PHE A 289 8.29 5.33 10.56
N ALA A 290 8.17 4.35 11.44
CA ALA A 290 7.15 4.31 12.46
C ALA A 290 7.76 4.04 13.85
N LEU A 291 7.19 4.69 14.86
CA LEU A 291 7.51 4.50 16.26
C LEU A 291 6.29 3.88 16.96
N LEU A 292 6.43 2.72 17.56
CA LEU A 292 5.32 2.01 18.18
C LEU A 292 5.44 1.99 19.71
N ALA A 293 4.30 2.16 20.37
CA ALA A 293 4.16 2.06 21.83
C ALA A 293 2.91 1.25 22.24
N ASP A 294 2.27 0.55 21.29
CA ASP A 294 1.16 -0.35 21.56
C ASP A 294 1.59 -1.46 22.54
N ASP A 295 0.66 -1.91 23.39
CA ASP A 295 0.88 -2.91 24.44
C ASP A 295 2.00 -2.58 25.45
N ALA A 296 2.50 -1.35 25.43
CA ALA A 296 3.51 -0.87 26.35
C ALA A 296 2.92 0.00 27.47
N VAL A 297 3.70 0.20 28.52
CA VAL A 297 3.40 1.17 29.57
C VAL A 297 4.59 2.12 29.68
N SER A 298 4.43 3.35 29.21
CA SER A 298 5.47 4.36 29.26
C SER A 298 4.89 5.74 29.59
N GLU A 299 5.75 6.64 30.03
CA GLU A 299 5.39 8.04 30.29
C GLU A 299 5.02 8.73 28.98
N THR A 300 3.81 9.33 28.90
CA THR A 300 3.36 10.01 27.66
C THR A 300 4.33 11.09 27.21
N ALA A 301 4.89 11.85 28.16
CA ALA A 301 5.86 12.89 27.86
C ALA A 301 7.15 12.35 27.19
N LEU A 302 7.55 11.12 27.53
CA LEU A 302 8.67 10.43 26.89
C LEU A 302 8.33 10.06 25.44
N GLN A 303 7.11 9.60 25.18
CA GLN A 303 6.63 9.34 23.82
C GLN A 303 6.65 10.61 22.98
N VAL A 304 6.09 11.72 23.48
CA VAL A 304 6.08 13.02 22.77
C VAL A 304 7.51 13.50 22.50
N LYS A 305 8.43 13.38 23.47
CA LYS A 305 9.84 13.76 23.28
C LYS A 305 10.53 12.91 22.20
N ALA A 306 10.30 11.59 22.21
CA ALA A 306 10.89 10.67 21.23
C ALA A 306 10.36 10.94 19.81
N ILE A 307 9.06 11.20 19.65
CA ILE A 307 8.47 11.59 18.37
C ILE A 307 9.15 12.84 17.83
N ASN A 308 9.29 13.89 18.66
CA ASN A 308 9.90 15.15 18.20
C ASN A 308 11.35 14.94 17.78
N THR A 309 12.15 14.17 18.56
CA THR A 309 13.54 13.87 18.18
C THR A 309 13.63 13.12 16.85
N LEU A 310 12.77 12.14 16.61
CA LEU A 310 12.77 11.39 15.33
C LEU A 310 12.23 12.21 14.18
N THR A 311 11.26 13.08 14.42
CA THR A 311 10.73 13.99 13.39
C THR A 311 11.79 15.00 12.98
N ASP A 312 12.57 15.56 13.93
CA ASP A 312 13.68 16.47 13.63
C ASP A 312 14.78 15.77 12.81
N TRP A 313 15.03 14.48 13.09
CA TRP A 313 15.93 13.68 12.28
C TRP A 313 15.38 13.49 10.85
N LEU A 314 14.09 13.12 10.71
CA LEU A 314 13.44 12.96 9.40
C LEU A 314 13.49 14.24 8.56
N ASP A 315 13.26 15.41 9.16
CA ASP A 315 13.32 16.70 8.49
C ASP A 315 14.72 17.03 7.97
N SER A 316 15.75 16.43 8.55
CA SER A 316 17.15 16.57 8.08
C SER A 316 17.45 15.69 6.87
N LYS A 317 16.53 14.81 6.45
CA LYS A 317 16.71 13.84 5.37
C LYS A 317 15.91 14.21 4.14
N GLU A 318 16.46 13.91 2.97
CA GLU A 318 15.78 14.17 1.70
C GLU A 318 14.80 13.04 1.34
N GLY A 319 13.63 13.42 0.85
CA GLY A 319 12.62 12.52 0.31
C GLY A 319 11.90 11.66 1.36
N THR A 320 12.00 12.01 2.64
CA THR A 320 11.29 11.32 3.72
C THR A 320 9.83 11.73 3.80
N TYR A 321 9.03 10.82 4.34
CA TYR A 321 7.61 11.03 4.68
C TYR A 321 7.45 11.25 6.17
N PRO A 322 6.31 11.82 6.61
CA PRO A 322 6.01 12.02 8.02
C PRO A 322 6.14 10.74 8.85
N LEU A 323 6.57 10.90 10.12
CA LEU A 323 6.63 9.82 11.09
C LEU A 323 5.24 9.26 11.36
N ILE A 324 5.12 7.93 11.44
CA ILE A 324 3.92 7.27 11.93
C ILE A 324 4.16 6.88 13.38
N PHE A 325 3.17 7.14 14.25
CA PHE A 325 3.25 6.79 15.65
C PHE A 325 2.03 5.97 16.10
N CYS A 326 2.26 4.79 16.69
CA CYS A 326 1.23 4.03 17.38
C CYS A 326 1.32 4.29 18.90
N PRO A 327 0.33 4.95 19.52
CA PRO A 327 0.36 5.27 20.93
C PRO A 327 0.01 4.06 21.82
N GLN A 328 0.40 4.09 23.09
CA GLN A 328 -0.05 3.07 24.04
C GLN A 328 -1.58 3.08 24.26
N ALA A 329 -2.23 4.22 24.08
CA ALA A 329 -3.70 4.36 24.15
C ALA A 329 -4.33 4.25 22.74
N TYR A 330 -3.92 3.24 21.97
CA TYR A 330 -4.27 3.07 20.57
C TYR A 330 -5.72 2.62 20.32
N SER A 331 -6.47 2.26 21.34
CA SER A 331 -7.85 1.74 21.21
C SER A 331 -8.80 2.32 22.24
N GLY A 332 -10.10 2.24 21.97
CA GLY A 332 -11.15 2.79 22.83
C GLY A 332 -11.49 4.24 22.49
N TRP A 333 -12.30 4.90 23.33
CA TRP A 333 -12.58 6.33 23.14
C TRP A 333 -11.34 7.15 23.45
N PRO A 334 -10.90 8.06 22.57
CA PRO A 334 -9.64 8.79 22.76
C PRO A 334 -9.69 9.72 23.99
N GLY A 335 -8.81 9.46 24.95
CA GLY A 335 -8.73 10.19 26.20
C GLY A 335 -8.00 11.53 26.06
N ALA A 336 -8.68 12.64 26.39
CA ALA A 336 -8.12 13.99 26.27
C ALA A 336 -6.84 14.20 27.08
N SER A 337 -6.76 13.66 28.31
CA SER A 337 -5.56 13.79 29.16
C SER A 337 -4.29 13.16 28.58
N TYR A 338 -4.45 12.18 27.72
CA TYR A 338 -3.37 11.54 26.98
C TYR A 338 -3.06 12.31 25.68
N TYR A 339 -4.04 12.46 24.80
CA TYR A 339 -3.83 13.00 23.46
C TYR A 339 -3.57 14.50 23.41
N ASN A 340 -4.06 15.28 24.37
CA ASN A 340 -3.73 16.70 24.46
C ASN A 340 -2.23 16.97 24.62
N GLN A 341 -1.46 16.03 25.20
CA GLN A 341 -0.01 16.19 25.33
C GLN A 341 0.71 16.16 23.98
N PHE A 342 0.16 15.45 23.00
CA PHE A 342 0.68 15.48 21.63
C PHE A 342 0.30 16.77 20.91
N ARG A 343 -0.90 17.28 21.14
CA ARG A 343 -1.42 18.49 20.51
C ARG A 343 -0.84 19.78 21.11
N ASP A 344 -0.71 19.84 22.42
CA ASP A 344 -0.41 21.09 23.14
C ASP A 344 1.03 21.12 23.70
N GLY A 345 1.74 19.99 23.64
CA GLY A 345 3.01 19.80 24.32
C GLY A 345 2.82 19.37 25.79
N THR A 346 3.93 19.10 26.45
CA THR A 346 3.93 18.54 27.81
C THR A 346 5.23 18.91 28.56
N THR A 347 5.40 18.36 29.75
CA THR A 347 6.61 18.51 30.55
C THR A 347 7.13 17.14 30.96
N ILE A 348 8.42 16.90 30.85
CA ILE A 348 9.09 15.69 31.30
C ILE A 348 10.12 16.04 32.39
N THR A 349 10.31 15.14 33.35
CA THR A 349 11.37 15.26 34.35
C THR A 349 12.45 14.21 34.09
N ILE A 350 13.67 14.67 33.81
CA ILE A 350 14.87 13.84 33.60
C ILE A 350 15.95 14.33 34.54
N ASP A 351 16.60 13.44 35.29
CA ASP A 351 17.62 13.75 36.32
C ASP A 351 17.16 14.83 37.34
N GLY A 352 15.87 14.78 37.70
CA GLY A 352 15.26 15.74 38.64
C GLY A 352 15.01 17.14 38.03
N GLN A 353 15.31 17.37 36.76
CA GLN A 353 15.06 18.63 36.04
C GLN A 353 13.84 18.56 35.17
N SER A 354 12.96 19.52 35.33
CA SER A 354 11.75 19.65 34.50
C SER A 354 12.09 20.33 33.15
N GLN A 355 11.73 19.69 32.06
CA GLN A 355 11.94 20.16 30.69
C GLN A 355 10.60 20.31 29.95
N GLN A 356 10.41 21.41 29.24
CA GLN A 356 9.27 21.55 28.33
C GLN A 356 9.50 20.71 27.08
N VAL A 357 8.47 19.96 26.67
CA VAL A 357 8.44 19.18 25.44
C VAL A 357 7.39 19.83 24.54
N PRO A 358 7.77 20.35 23.37
CA PRO A 358 6.82 21.01 22.47
C PRO A 358 5.77 20.02 21.93
N ALA A 359 4.70 20.56 21.38
CA ALA A 359 3.68 19.82 20.65
C ALA A 359 4.32 19.00 19.51
N VAL A 360 3.72 17.87 19.19
CA VAL A 360 4.09 17.05 18.03
C VAL A 360 3.69 17.79 16.75
N LYS A 361 4.56 17.80 15.73
CA LYS A 361 4.28 18.43 14.42
C LYS A 361 2.98 17.88 13.83
N GLU A 362 2.25 18.74 13.11
CA GLU A 362 0.90 18.43 12.60
C GLU A 362 0.90 17.29 11.57
N ASP A 363 1.98 17.11 10.84
CA ASP A 363 2.16 16.08 9.81
C ASP A 363 2.48 14.69 10.37
N VAL A 364 2.86 14.55 11.65
CA VAL A 364 3.04 13.23 12.28
C VAL A 364 1.72 12.49 12.31
N GLU A 365 1.72 11.28 11.77
CA GLU A 365 0.56 10.41 11.72
C GLU A 365 0.39 9.63 13.02
N ILE A 366 -0.79 9.69 13.64
CA ILE A 366 -1.06 8.98 14.91
C ILE A 366 -2.08 7.86 14.66
N MET A 367 -1.67 6.62 14.98
CA MET A 367 -2.50 5.43 14.76
C MET A 367 -3.57 5.27 15.83
N HIS A 368 -4.67 4.61 15.43
CA HIS A 368 -5.76 4.21 16.33
C HIS A 368 -6.52 3.02 15.74
N THR A 369 -6.99 2.09 16.59
CA THR A 369 -7.75 0.90 16.12
C THR A 369 -9.27 1.07 16.17
N GLY A 370 -9.75 2.23 16.61
CA GLY A 370 -11.19 2.46 16.78
C GLY A 370 -11.69 2.26 18.20
N PRO A 371 -13.00 2.03 18.42
CA PRO A 371 -13.61 1.94 19.76
C PRO A 371 -13.16 0.76 20.60
N ALA A 372 -12.46 -0.19 19.98
CA ALA A 372 -11.84 -1.35 20.60
C ALA A 372 -10.65 -1.81 19.76
N ILE A 373 -9.88 -2.80 20.21
CA ILE A 373 -8.79 -3.42 19.41
C ILE A 373 -9.35 -3.93 18.07
N ILE A 374 -10.55 -4.51 18.10
CA ILE A 374 -11.33 -4.89 16.93
C ILE A 374 -12.67 -4.17 17.04
N GLY A 375 -12.93 -3.23 16.15
CA GLY A 375 -14.14 -2.42 16.25
C GLY A 375 -14.52 -1.72 14.96
N ASN A 376 -15.75 -1.21 14.94
CA ASN A 376 -16.24 -0.42 13.80
C ASN A 376 -15.56 0.94 13.74
N VAL A 377 -15.12 1.31 12.56
CA VAL A 377 -14.59 2.65 12.27
C VAL A 377 -15.74 3.55 11.86
N ASP A 378 -15.94 4.66 12.57
CA ASP A 378 -16.98 5.61 12.26
C ASP A 378 -16.55 7.08 12.47
N ASP A 379 -17.27 7.98 11.84
CA ASP A 379 -16.97 9.40 11.86
C ASP A 379 -17.09 10.06 13.24
N ASN A 380 -17.90 9.51 14.14
CA ASN A 380 -18.07 10.08 15.48
C ASN A 380 -16.78 9.88 16.29
N LEU A 381 -16.22 8.67 16.27
CA LEU A 381 -14.94 8.40 16.91
C LEU A 381 -13.80 9.18 16.24
N ASN A 382 -13.76 9.23 14.91
CA ASN A 382 -12.71 9.94 14.17
C ASN A 382 -12.72 11.45 14.44
N ASN A 383 -13.90 12.06 14.56
CA ASN A 383 -14.03 13.45 15.00
C ASN A 383 -13.59 13.63 16.45
N GLY A 384 -14.00 12.74 17.36
CA GLY A 384 -13.56 12.78 18.76
C GLY A 384 -12.05 12.62 18.90
N PHE A 385 -11.43 11.78 18.06
CA PHE A 385 -9.96 11.66 17.99
C PHE A 385 -9.31 12.97 17.56
N LYS A 386 -9.84 13.59 16.49
CA LYS A 386 -9.36 14.90 16.00
C LYS A 386 -9.48 15.99 17.06
N ASP A 387 -10.59 16.03 17.79
CA ASP A 387 -10.85 17.05 18.81
C ASP A 387 -9.77 17.04 19.92
N VAL A 388 -9.27 15.85 20.28
CA VAL A 388 -8.25 15.72 21.34
C VAL A 388 -6.82 15.71 20.81
N SER A 389 -6.56 15.14 19.62
CA SER A 389 -5.20 14.97 19.07
C SER A 389 -4.81 16.08 18.07
N GLY A 390 -5.77 16.85 17.55
CA GLY A 390 -5.56 17.88 16.53
C GLY A 390 -5.57 17.36 15.09
N ARG A 391 -5.63 16.05 14.87
CA ARG A 391 -5.58 15.41 13.55
C ARG A 391 -6.52 14.24 13.43
N TYR A 392 -6.92 13.84 12.21
CA TYR A 392 -7.64 12.59 11.99
C TYR A 392 -6.74 11.38 12.26
N PRO A 393 -7.31 10.23 12.69
CA PRO A 393 -6.51 9.06 12.98
C PRO A 393 -5.92 8.42 11.71
N TYR A 394 -4.72 7.85 11.86
CA TYR A 394 -4.20 6.83 10.96
C TYR A 394 -4.74 5.48 11.46
N MET A 395 -5.67 4.87 10.74
CA MET A 395 -6.39 3.69 11.22
C MET A 395 -5.57 2.42 11.05
N TRP A 396 -5.32 1.74 12.16
CA TRP A 396 -4.83 0.36 12.19
C TRP A 396 -6.05 -0.57 12.34
N LEU A 397 -6.46 -1.19 11.26
CA LEU A 397 -7.63 -2.06 11.25
C LEU A 397 -7.21 -3.51 11.48
N ASN A 398 -7.50 -4.07 12.66
CA ASN A 398 -7.31 -5.49 12.92
C ASN A 398 -8.42 -6.29 12.24
N TRP A 399 -8.18 -6.69 11.00
CA TRP A 399 -9.08 -7.50 10.21
C TRP A 399 -8.33 -8.12 9.02
N PRO A 400 -8.54 -9.43 8.76
CA PRO A 400 -9.13 -10.41 9.67
C PRO A 400 -8.23 -10.67 10.88
N VAL A 401 -8.78 -11.22 11.98
CA VAL A 401 -8.04 -11.43 13.24
C VAL A 401 -7.93 -12.90 13.53
N ASN A 402 -6.72 -13.46 13.54
CA ASN A 402 -6.46 -14.87 13.78
C ASN A 402 -5.17 -15.17 14.57
N ASP A 403 -4.50 -14.19 15.16
CA ASP A 403 -3.32 -14.42 16.03
C ASP A 403 -3.63 -15.24 17.28
N TYR A 404 -4.93 -15.37 17.65
CA TYR A 404 -5.43 -16.24 18.72
C TYR A 404 -5.92 -17.60 18.22
N THR A 405 -6.15 -17.76 16.91
CA THR A 405 -6.72 -18.96 16.29
C THR A 405 -6.17 -19.17 14.88
N ASP A 406 -4.88 -19.47 14.80
CA ASP A 406 -4.12 -19.66 13.56
C ASP A 406 -4.63 -20.78 12.63
N SER A 407 -5.46 -21.67 13.17
CA SER A 407 -6.10 -22.76 12.41
C SER A 407 -7.44 -22.37 11.74
N THR A 408 -7.89 -21.11 11.89
CA THR A 408 -9.19 -20.67 11.36
C THR A 408 -8.96 -19.59 10.31
N LEU A 409 -9.43 -19.83 9.08
CA LEU A 409 -9.47 -18.85 8.01
C LEU A 409 -10.76 -18.03 8.12
N PHE A 410 -10.65 -16.72 8.31
CA PHE A 410 -11.78 -15.79 8.30
C PHE A 410 -12.02 -15.26 6.89
N ILE A 411 -13.09 -15.73 6.27
CA ILE A 411 -13.51 -15.26 4.94
C ILE A 411 -14.77 -14.41 5.11
N GLY A 412 -14.64 -13.11 4.99
CA GLY A 412 -15.77 -12.22 5.14
C GLY A 412 -15.51 -10.81 4.61
N LYS A 413 -16.53 -9.98 4.62
CA LYS A 413 -16.40 -8.59 4.26
C LYS A 413 -15.82 -7.80 5.43
N ALA A 414 -15.01 -6.77 5.15
CA ALA A 414 -14.56 -5.80 6.14
C ALA A 414 -15.73 -4.88 6.56
N GLU A 415 -16.75 -5.43 7.23
CA GLU A 415 -17.99 -4.73 7.59
C GLU A 415 -17.76 -3.62 8.62
N MET A 416 -16.66 -3.67 9.35
CA MET A 416 -16.28 -2.67 10.34
C MET A 416 -15.79 -1.35 9.73
N LEU A 417 -15.46 -1.33 8.43
CA LEU A 417 -15.05 -0.12 7.73
C LEU A 417 -16.24 0.48 6.98
N LYS A 418 -16.69 1.65 7.41
CA LYS A 418 -17.70 2.44 6.70
C LYS A 418 -17.02 3.45 5.81
N LYS A 419 -17.71 3.89 4.75
CA LYS A 419 -17.21 4.98 3.89
C LYS A 419 -17.00 6.22 4.73
N THR A 420 -15.76 6.68 4.79
CA THR A 420 -15.36 7.90 5.49
C THR A 420 -14.15 8.52 4.79
N ASN A 421 -14.02 9.83 4.84
CA ASN A 421 -12.85 10.60 4.45
C ASN A 421 -12.19 11.28 5.68
N LYS A 422 -12.54 10.86 6.89
CA LYS A 422 -12.04 11.41 8.14
C LYS A 422 -10.95 10.51 8.73
N LEU A 423 -10.05 10.08 7.88
CA LEU A 423 -8.86 9.29 8.18
C LEU A 423 -7.69 9.88 7.40
N ASN A 424 -6.51 9.95 8.01
CA ASN A 424 -5.28 10.29 7.30
C ASN A 424 -4.70 9.06 6.60
N GLY A 425 -4.83 7.88 7.22
CA GLY A 425 -4.38 6.61 6.67
C GLY A 425 -5.24 5.44 7.13
N LEU A 426 -5.13 4.34 6.41
CA LEU A 426 -5.76 3.07 6.72
C LEU A 426 -4.82 1.92 6.35
N VAL A 427 -4.43 1.11 7.32
CA VAL A 427 -3.73 -0.15 7.10
C VAL A 427 -4.50 -1.29 7.74
N SER A 428 -4.66 -2.37 7.01
CA SER A 428 -5.20 -3.63 7.53
C SER A 428 -4.08 -4.45 8.14
N ASN A 429 -4.34 -5.08 9.27
CA ASN A 429 -3.49 -6.09 9.90
C ASN A 429 -4.14 -7.46 9.70
N PRO A 430 -3.85 -8.14 8.58
CA PRO A 430 -4.50 -9.41 8.23
C PRO A 430 -3.92 -10.60 8.98
N MET A 431 -2.87 -10.40 9.78
CA MET A 431 -2.22 -11.41 10.60
C MET A 431 -1.72 -12.60 9.77
N CYS A 432 -2.08 -13.84 10.14
CA CYS A 432 -1.68 -15.05 9.40
C CYS A 432 -2.49 -15.27 8.10
N GLU A 433 -3.36 -14.34 7.70
CA GLU A 433 -4.29 -14.50 6.57
C GLU A 433 -3.94 -13.61 5.36
N ALA A 434 -2.68 -13.17 5.25
CA ALA A 434 -2.19 -12.39 4.12
C ALA A 434 -1.85 -13.27 2.91
#